data_106544cb1baeee75d9a2d0a3dd869bae
#
_entry.id   106544cb1baeee75d9a2d0a3dd869bae
#
_cell.length_a   1.000
_cell.length_b   1.000
_cell.length_c   1.000
_cell.angle_alpha   90.00
_cell.angle_beta   90.00
_cell.angle_gamma   90.00
#
_symmetry.space_group_name_H-M   'P 1'
#
loop_
_entity.id
_entity.type
_entity.pdbx_description
1 polymer ?
#
loop_
_entity_poly.entity_id
_entity_poly.type
_entity_poly.pdbx_seq_one_letter_code
_entity_poly.pdbx_strand_id
1 'polypeptide(L)'
;MKDILKLSLFCSLIILSISADASEWKKRSIYQLMTDRFATSIENPPTCDVFKNNYCGGDHKGLEQKLDYIQGMGFDAIWISPIVKNAEGSYHSYHTTDFYALNEHFGTEEDIQSLIKACHDRDIYVMLDVVANHVALVGNDFSGINPFNSPEHYHEPCAITDWANYVMVENCRLADLPDLKHENNWVSDELLRWIKYMVEKYHLDGLRVDTVPEVPKWFWTKFNRVCGIFQIGEVFNGDERYVHSYHGPLTSTFNYPLYFHIGDAFRDRDLTILNDYYSRQKPVFDDGGYSPLLGVFIGNHDNARFLYEGQRTKEQLDMASVFSIFWEGIPVIYYGDEQYFSGGPDPGCREALWDYGYKTDSPLYIYYKKGLYYRKKLELWDKDIEQLTFAKEYYAFRRGNDVLTVISLAENNVQVTINNEGKGKIKDGKYCNIFKHDDCFDSAETITVSMEKAPKVYIPSDKIDNDY
;
A
#
# COMPACT_ATOMS: atom_id res chain seq x y z
N MET A 1 28.66 24.06 25.29
CA MET A 1 28.05 22.89 25.97
C MET A 1 26.53 22.95 26.05
N LYS A 2 25.89 24.06 26.44
CA LYS A 2 24.41 24.16 26.53
C LYS A 2 23.71 24.06 25.14
N ASP A 3 24.34 24.57 24.09
CA ASP A 3 23.76 24.54 22.72
C ASP A 3 23.95 23.18 22.04
N ILE A 4 25.01 22.46 22.34
CA ILE A 4 25.21 21.07 21.87
C ILE A 4 24.20 20.14 22.57
N LEU A 5 23.90 20.36 23.84
CA LEU A 5 22.86 19.58 24.56
C LEU A 5 21.46 19.84 24.00
N LYS A 6 21.13 21.07 23.60
CA LYS A 6 19.85 21.43 23.00
C LYS A 6 19.69 20.80 21.59
N LEU A 7 20.74 20.81 20.78
CA LEU A 7 20.73 20.20 19.46
C LEU A 7 20.60 18.68 19.55
N SER A 8 21.30 18.03 20.49
CA SER A 8 21.18 16.60 20.77
C SER A 8 19.79 16.20 21.27
N LEU A 9 19.19 17.03 22.16
CA LEU A 9 17.85 16.79 22.67
C LEU A 9 16.78 16.97 21.58
N PHE A 10 16.95 17.96 20.70
CA PHE A 10 16.04 18.22 19.59
C PHE A 10 16.12 17.13 18.50
N CYS A 11 17.33 16.68 18.14
CA CYS A 11 17.50 15.51 17.26
C CYS A 11 16.95 14.23 17.88
N SER A 12 17.12 14.00 19.17
CA SER A 12 16.58 12.82 19.85
C SER A 12 15.06 12.86 19.96
N LEU A 13 14.45 14.03 20.12
CA LEU A 13 12.98 14.18 20.13
C LEU A 13 12.37 13.96 18.74
N ILE A 14 13.02 14.40 17.66
CA ILE A 14 12.55 14.18 16.28
C ILE A 14 12.68 12.68 15.92
N ILE A 15 13.79 12.04 16.27
CA ILE A 15 13.98 10.60 16.05
C ILE A 15 12.96 9.78 16.86
N LEU A 16 12.67 10.18 18.08
CA LEU A 16 11.64 9.54 18.92
C LEU A 16 10.22 9.73 18.36
N SER A 17 9.89 10.88 17.76
CA SER A 17 8.57 11.13 17.17
C SER A 17 8.37 10.31 15.88
N ILE A 18 9.35 10.23 14.99
CA ILE A 18 9.29 9.43 13.77
C ILE A 18 9.23 7.92 14.11
N SER A 19 9.98 7.48 15.13
CA SER A 19 9.93 6.09 15.58
C SER A 19 8.58 5.73 16.20
N ALA A 20 7.96 6.65 16.97
CA ALA A 20 6.62 6.42 17.52
C ALA A 20 5.55 6.33 16.44
N ASP A 21 5.63 7.18 15.40
CA ASP A 21 4.70 7.17 14.27
C ASP A 21 4.81 5.90 13.42
N ALA A 22 6.01 5.46 13.08
CA ALA A 22 6.23 4.19 12.37
C ALA A 22 5.69 2.98 13.18
N SER A 23 5.78 3.03 14.52
CA SER A 23 5.26 1.97 15.38
C SER A 23 3.73 1.90 15.38
N GLU A 24 3.04 3.01 15.14
CA GLU A 24 1.59 3.04 14.99
C GLU A 24 1.17 2.56 13.57
N TRP A 25 1.91 2.97 12.53
CA TRP A 25 1.60 2.57 11.16
C TRP A 25 1.73 1.06 10.92
N LYS A 26 2.69 0.36 11.54
CA LYS A 26 2.79 -1.11 11.40
C LYS A 26 1.55 -1.86 11.92
N LYS A 27 0.74 -1.21 12.77
CA LYS A 27 -0.52 -1.78 13.31
C LYS A 27 -1.67 -1.65 12.32
N ARG A 28 -1.59 -0.69 11.37
CA ARG A 28 -2.66 -0.34 10.44
C ARG A 28 -2.72 -1.28 9.24
N SER A 29 -3.85 -1.24 8.58
CA SER A 29 -4.11 -1.87 7.28
C SER A 29 -4.69 -0.81 6.36
N ILE A 30 -4.06 -0.63 5.20
CA ILE A 30 -4.34 0.49 4.30
C ILE A 30 -5.31 0.05 3.21
N TYR A 31 -6.38 0.80 3.01
CA TYR A 31 -7.25 0.69 1.84
C TYR A 31 -6.86 1.77 0.85
N GLN A 32 -6.21 1.37 -0.24
CA GLN A 32 -5.83 2.26 -1.34
C GLN A 32 -7.04 2.53 -2.23
N LEU A 33 -7.34 3.79 -2.50
CA LEU A 33 -8.41 4.16 -3.41
C LEU A 33 -8.02 5.30 -4.34
N MET A 34 -8.69 5.39 -5.49
CA MET A 34 -8.66 6.57 -6.34
C MET A 34 -9.89 7.42 -6.03
N THR A 35 -9.68 8.67 -5.64
CA THR A 35 -10.76 9.59 -5.25
C THR A 35 -11.84 9.69 -6.33
N ASP A 36 -11.44 9.85 -7.59
CA ASP A 36 -12.37 9.94 -8.73
C ASP A 36 -13.19 8.66 -9.01
N ARG A 37 -12.78 7.50 -8.47
CA ARG A 37 -13.34 6.19 -8.86
C ARG A 37 -13.96 5.41 -7.71
N PHE A 38 -13.69 5.82 -6.47
CA PHE A 38 -14.17 5.08 -5.30
C PHE A 38 -15.62 5.39 -4.99
N ALA A 39 -15.97 6.65 -4.76
CA ALA A 39 -17.34 7.05 -4.40
C ALA A 39 -17.64 8.48 -4.85
N THR A 40 -18.90 8.76 -5.16
CA THR A 40 -19.38 10.05 -5.60
C THR A 40 -20.55 10.52 -4.76
N SER A 41 -20.65 11.83 -4.54
CA SER A 41 -21.83 12.47 -3.93
C SER A 41 -22.96 12.75 -4.92
N ILE A 42 -22.75 12.51 -6.20
CA ILE A 42 -23.77 12.69 -7.25
C ILE A 42 -24.86 11.61 -7.08
N GLU A 43 -26.09 12.01 -6.97
CA GLU A 43 -27.25 11.12 -6.74
C GLU A 43 -27.47 10.31 -8.02
N ASN A 44 -27.23 9.96 -8.88
CA ASN A 44 -27.34 9.15 -10.09
C ASN A 44 -26.14 9.42 -10.99
N PRO A 45 -24.95 8.97 -10.59
CA PRO A 45 -23.74 9.23 -11.36
C PRO A 45 -23.84 8.57 -12.75
N PRO A 46 -23.25 9.17 -13.76
CA PRO A 46 -23.13 8.53 -15.05
C PRO A 46 -22.21 7.29 -14.92
N THR A 47 -22.40 6.31 -15.80
CA THR A 47 -21.47 5.19 -15.93
C THR A 47 -20.09 5.72 -16.30
N CYS A 48 -19.09 5.27 -15.54
CA CYS A 48 -17.70 5.63 -15.76
C CYS A 48 -17.09 4.83 -16.91
N ASP A 49 -16.72 5.50 -18.00
CA ASP A 49 -15.94 4.89 -19.07
C ASP A 49 -14.44 5.06 -18.77
N VAL A 50 -13.81 4.00 -18.25
CA VAL A 50 -12.40 4.03 -17.81
C VAL A 50 -11.43 4.38 -18.94
N PHE A 51 -11.78 4.15 -20.20
CA PHE A 51 -10.92 4.42 -21.36
C PHE A 51 -11.04 5.87 -21.86
N LYS A 52 -12.00 6.63 -21.36
CA LYS A 52 -12.01 8.07 -21.53
C LYS A 52 -11.16 8.70 -20.44
N ASN A 53 -10.12 9.38 -20.84
CA ASN A 53 -9.20 10.05 -19.90
C ASN A 53 -9.88 11.31 -19.33
N ASN A 54 -10.91 11.13 -18.50
CA ASN A 54 -11.71 12.17 -17.88
C ASN A 54 -12.16 11.79 -16.47
N TYR A 55 -12.61 12.80 -15.73
CA TYR A 55 -13.22 12.60 -14.41
C TYR A 55 -14.53 11.84 -14.54
N CYS A 56 -14.74 10.85 -13.66
CA CYS A 56 -16.00 10.12 -13.53
C CYS A 56 -16.91 10.70 -12.43
N GLY A 57 -16.35 11.55 -11.56
CA GLY A 57 -17.13 12.31 -10.58
C GLY A 57 -17.09 11.75 -9.15
N GLY A 58 -16.08 10.93 -8.83
CA GLY A 58 -15.78 10.62 -7.44
C GLY A 58 -15.24 11.83 -6.70
N ASP A 59 -15.62 12.00 -5.43
CA ASP A 59 -15.31 13.18 -4.64
C ASP A 59 -15.15 12.86 -3.14
N HIS A 60 -14.60 13.83 -2.39
CA HIS A 60 -14.32 13.69 -0.96
C HIS A 60 -15.60 13.46 -0.14
N LYS A 61 -16.70 14.08 -0.53
CA LYS A 61 -18.00 13.92 0.15
C LYS A 61 -18.58 12.53 -0.08
N GLY A 62 -18.49 12.01 -1.30
CA GLY A 62 -18.88 10.63 -1.60
C GLY A 62 -18.03 9.63 -0.83
N LEU A 63 -16.71 9.88 -0.74
CA LEU A 63 -15.81 9.04 0.05
C LEU A 63 -16.19 9.07 1.54
N GLU A 64 -16.46 10.24 2.13
CA GLU A 64 -16.92 10.36 3.51
C GLU A 64 -18.19 9.52 3.77
N GLN A 65 -19.14 9.55 2.85
CA GLN A 65 -20.40 8.77 2.95
C GLN A 65 -20.16 7.24 2.89
N LYS A 66 -18.98 6.78 2.45
CA LYS A 66 -18.62 5.35 2.31
C LYS A 66 -17.58 4.87 3.31
N LEU A 67 -17.24 5.66 4.32
CA LEU A 67 -16.28 5.24 5.35
C LEU A 67 -16.73 4.00 6.12
N ASP A 68 -18.04 3.84 6.35
CA ASP A 68 -18.57 2.65 7.02
C ASP A 68 -18.37 1.37 6.20
N TYR A 69 -18.34 1.46 4.86
CA TYR A 69 -18.01 0.34 3.98
C TYR A 69 -16.55 -0.09 4.16
N ILE A 70 -15.62 0.87 4.23
CA ILE A 70 -14.18 0.62 4.44
C ILE A 70 -13.94 0.06 5.86
N GLN A 71 -14.50 0.71 6.88
CA GLN A 71 -14.38 0.28 8.27
C GLN A 71 -15.01 -1.11 8.50
N GLY A 72 -16.10 -1.41 7.78
CA GLY A 72 -16.79 -2.70 7.85
C GLY A 72 -15.93 -3.89 7.39
N MET A 73 -14.92 -3.66 6.54
CA MET A 73 -13.89 -4.64 6.18
C MET A 73 -12.76 -4.74 7.21
N GLY A 74 -12.66 -3.79 8.16
CA GLY A 74 -11.63 -3.77 9.18
C GLY A 74 -10.42 -2.89 8.87
N PHE A 75 -10.42 -2.14 7.76
CA PHE A 75 -9.38 -1.17 7.46
C PHE A 75 -9.43 0.02 8.42
N ASP A 76 -8.27 0.47 8.83
CA ASP A 76 -8.05 1.58 9.76
C ASP A 76 -7.05 2.62 9.23
N ALA A 77 -6.76 2.57 7.94
CA ALA A 77 -6.11 3.64 7.17
C ALA A 77 -6.64 3.67 5.74
N ILE A 78 -6.72 4.86 5.15
CA ILE A 78 -6.99 5.05 3.71
C ILE A 78 -5.81 5.74 3.04
N TRP A 79 -5.52 5.36 1.79
CA TRP A 79 -4.62 6.09 0.90
C TRP A 79 -5.44 6.70 -0.22
N ILE A 80 -5.50 8.04 -0.26
CA ILE A 80 -6.26 8.84 -1.23
C ILE A 80 -5.36 9.45 -2.29
N SER A 81 -5.93 9.74 -3.47
CA SER A 81 -5.24 10.43 -4.59
C SER A 81 -4.70 11.80 -4.16
N PRO A 82 -3.69 12.36 -4.87
CA PRO A 82 -3.25 13.74 -4.64
C PRO A 82 -4.43 14.73 -4.74
N ILE A 83 -4.48 15.69 -3.81
CA ILE A 83 -5.60 16.64 -3.70
C ILE A 83 -5.34 18.00 -4.35
N VAL A 84 -4.13 18.22 -4.84
CA VAL A 84 -3.73 19.50 -5.46
C VAL A 84 -4.29 19.65 -6.86
N LYS A 85 -4.36 20.89 -7.36
CA LYS A 85 -4.90 21.19 -8.69
C LYS A 85 -4.09 20.54 -9.80
N ASN A 86 -4.79 19.94 -10.72
CA ASN A 86 -4.22 19.20 -11.85
C ASN A 86 -4.62 19.75 -13.21
N ALA A 87 -3.94 19.31 -14.25
CA ALA A 87 -4.33 19.61 -15.63
C ALA A 87 -5.71 19.00 -15.94
N GLU A 88 -6.42 19.63 -16.90
CA GLU A 88 -7.73 19.16 -17.35
C GLU A 88 -7.68 17.69 -17.78
N GLY A 89 -8.68 16.90 -17.36
CA GLY A 89 -8.76 15.47 -17.65
C GLY A 89 -7.86 14.57 -16.80
N SER A 90 -6.98 15.11 -15.95
CA SER A 90 -6.05 14.32 -15.13
C SER A 90 -6.73 13.83 -13.84
N TYR A 91 -7.76 13.00 -13.98
CA TYR A 91 -8.54 12.43 -12.88
C TYR A 91 -7.71 11.66 -11.84
N HIS A 92 -6.54 11.16 -12.24
CA HIS A 92 -5.60 10.43 -11.37
C HIS A 92 -4.78 11.36 -10.45
N SER A 93 -4.72 12.66 -10.78
CA SER A 93 -4.04 13.73 -10.03
C SER A 93 -2.51 13.68 -9.99
N TYR A 94 -1.87 13.05 -10.99
CA TYR A 94 -0.40 13.05 -11.13
C TYR A 94 0.12 14.12 -12.10
N HIS A 95 -0.72 15.03 -12.58
CA HIS A 95 -0.35 16.13 -13.48
C HIS A 95 -0.60 17.48 -12.79
N THR A 96 0.13 17.75 -11.71
CA THR A 96 -0.03 18.96 -10.88
C THR A 96 0.26 20.23 -11.68
N THR A 97 -0.65 21.21 -11.58
CA THR A 97 -0.49 22.56 -12.15
C THR A 97 -0.37 23.62 -11.06
N ASP A 98 -0.98 23.40 -9.88
CA ASP A 98 -0.87 24.31 -8.74
C ASP A 98 -0.75 23.50 -7.44
N PHE A 99 0.39 23.63 -6.79
CA PHE A 99 0.71 22.90 -5.56
C PHE A 99 -0.06 23.41 -4.31
N TYR A 100 -0.65 24.61 -4.38
CA TYR A 100 -1.34 25.24 -3.26
C TYR A 100 -2.85 25.36 -3.45
N ALA A 101 -3.35 25.17 -4.66
CA ALA A 101 -4.79 25.08 -4.94
C ALA A 101 -5.27 23.64 -4.88
N LEU A 102 -6.52 23.43 -4.49
CA LEU A 102 -7.15 22.11 -4.51
C LEU A 102 -7.67 21.75 -5.92
N ASN A 103 -7.77 20.46 -6.16
CA ASN A 103 -8.47 19.92 -7.33
C ASN A 103 -9.98 20.07 -7.12
N GLU A 104 -10.58 21.01 -7.83
CA GLU A 104 -12.00 21.35 -7.73
C GLU A 104 -12.97 20.22 -8.08
N HIS A 105 -12.49 19.22 -8.85
CA HIS A 105 -13.27 18.01 -9.17
C HIS A 105 -13.52 17.11 -7.95
N PHE A 106 -12.68 17.20 -6.93
CA PHE A 106 -12.81 16.39 -5.72
C PHE A 106 -13.58 17.09 -4.59
N GLY A 107 -14.00 18.33 -4.80
CA GLY A 107 -14.78 19.14 -3.85
C GLY A 107 -14.03 20.34 -3.31
N THR A 108 -14.56 20.90 -2.24
CA THR A 108 -14.05 22.11 -1.59
C THR A 108 -13.01 21.78 -0.50
N GLU A 109 -12.41 22.82 0.08
CA GLU A 109 -11.53 22.67 1.23
C GLU A 109 -12.30 22.14 2.46
N GLU A 110 -13.53 22.56 2.63
CA GLU A 110 -14.41 22.06 3.69
C GLU A 110 -14.73 20.58 3.52
N ASP A 111 -14.89 20.09 2.29
CA ASP A 111 -15.18 18.68 2.03
C ASP A 111 -14.00 17.78 2.40
N ILE A 112 -12.76 18.14 2.04
CA ILE A 112 -11.57 17.37 2.43
C ILE A 112 -11.33 17.41 3.94
N GLN A 113 -11.53 18.56 4.58
CA GLN A 113 -11.39 18.69 6.03
C GLN A 113 -12.45 17.88 6.77
N SER A 114 -13.69 17.85 6.26
CA SER A 114 -14.78 17.03 6.80
C SER A 114 -14.45 15.55 6.70
N LEU A 115 -13.97 15.10 5.53
CA LEU A 115 -13.53 13.72 5.30
C LEU A 115 -12.44 13.31 6.30
N ILE A 116 -11.39 14.11 6.43
CA ILE A 116 -10.28 13.79 7.35
C ILE A 116 -10.77 13.71 8.79
N LYS A 117 -11.59 14.67 9.20
CA LYS A 117 -12.21 14.64 10.53
C LYS A 117 -13.06 13.38 10.72
N ALA A 118 -13.88 13.01 9.74
CA ALA A 118 -14.72 11.82 9.80
C ALA A 118 -13.92 10.52 9.85
N CYS A 119 -12.73 10.48 9.21
CA CYS A 119 -11.77 9.40 9.34
C CYS A 119 -11.20 9.33 10.77
N HIS A 120 -10.72 10.44 11.31
CA HIS A 120 -10.16 10.49 12.66
C HIS A 120 -11.20 10.14 13.75
N ASP A 121 -12.45 10.59 13.60
CA ASP A 121 -13.56 10.22 14.50
C ASP A 121 -13.82 8.69 14.54
N ARG A 122 -13.34 7.94 13.51
CA ARG A 122 -13.42 6.47 13.37
C ARG A 122 -12.13 5.73 13.67
N ASP A 123 -11.08 6.43 14.11
CA ASP A 123 -9.71 5.89 14.23
C ASP A 123 -9.16 5.35 12.88
N ILE A 124 -9.51 6.00 11.77
CA ILE A 124 -8.98 5.75 10.44
C ILE A 124 -7.92 6.82 10.12
N TYR A 125 -6.68 6.38 9.83
CA TYR A 125 -5.60 7.26 9.40
C TYR A 125 -5.75 7.66 7.94
N VAL A 126 -5.33 8.88 7.61
CA VAL A 126 -5.35 9.40 6.23
C VAL A 126 -3.93 9.52 5.70
N MET A 127 -3.62 8.72 4.68
CA MET A 127 -2.38 8.79 3.90
C MET A 127 -2.68 9.53 2.60
N LEU A 128 -2.02 10.66 2.39
CA LEU A 128 -2.12 11.44 1.16
C LEU A 128 -1.04 11.01 0.17
N ASP A 129 -1.44 10.78 -1.08
CA ASP A 129 -0.50 10.63 -2.20
C ASP A 129 0.10 11.98 -2.58
N VAL A 130 1.43 12.03 -2.75
CA VAL A 130 2.15 13.28 -3.05
C VAL A 130 3.20 13.08 -4.14
N VAL A 131 3.25 14.04 -5.06
CA VAL A 131 4.20 14.07 -6.17
C VAL A 131 5.17 15.22 -5.97
N ALA A 132 6.47 14.92 -5.88
CA ALA A 132 7.51 15.93 -5.75
C ALA A 132 8.56 15.88 -6.88
N ASN A 133 8.42 14.93 -7.80
CA ASN A 133 9.33 14.73 -8.92
C ASN A 133 9.02 15.66 -10.12
N HIS A 134 7.75 15.77 -10.52
CA HIS A 134 7.34 16.33 -11.78
C HIS A 134 6.08 17.19 -11.68
N VAL A 135 5.75 17.85 -12.79
CA VAL A 135 4.51 18.61 -12.97
C VAL A 135 3.71 18.10 -14.18
N ALA A 136 2.61 18.76 -14.49
CA ALA A 136 1.78 18.43 -15.66
C ALA A 136 2.55 18.48 -17.00
N LEU A 137 2.04 17.73 -17.99
CA LEU A 137 2.58 17.67 -19.37
C LEU A 137 2.41 19.01 -20.12
N VAL A 138 3.19 20.02 -19.73
CA VAL A 138 3.16 21.37 -20.33
C VAL A 138 4.30 21.62 -21.33
N GLY A 139 5.04 20.57 -21.69
CA GLY A 139 6.22 20.70 -22.55
C GLY A 139 7.31 21.55 -21.88
N ASN A 140 7.57 22.73 -22.42
CA ASN A 140 8.54 23.70 -21.88
C ASN A 140 7.91 25.06 -21.55
N ASP A 141 6.58 25.17 -21.57
CA ASP A 141 5.87 26.37 -21.13
C ASP A 141 5.37 26.20 -19.69
N PHE A 142 6.16 26.66 -18.76
CA PHE A 142 5.88 26.52 -17.33
C PHE A 142 5.05 27.67 -16.75
N SER A 143 4.64 28.67 -17.57
CA SER A 143 3.94 29.88 -17.11
C SER A 143 2.65 29.60 -16.32
N GLY A 144 2.02 28.44 -16.59
CA GLY A 144 0.80 27.97 -15.90
C GLY A 144 1.04 27.12 -14.67
N ILE A 145 2.30 26.88 -14.27
CA ILE A 145 2.63 26.05 -13.11
C ILE A 145 2.92 26.91 -11.88
N ASN A 146 2.17 26.73 -10.82
CA ASN A 146 2.37 27.45 -9.56
C ASN A 146 2.91 26.50 -8.47
N PRO A 147 4.04 26.81 -7.82
CA PRO A 147 4.89 28.00 -7.96
C PRO A 147 6.06 27.83 -8.95
N PHE A 148 6.20 26.68 -9.60
CA PHE A 148 7.35 26.31 -10.43
C PHE A 148 7.22 26.84 -11.87
N ASN A 149 7.07 28.16 -12.06
CA ASN A 149 6.71 28.81 -13.32
C ASN A 149 7.88 29.30 -14.17
N SER A 150 9.11 28.87 -13.87
CA SER A 150 10.33 29.30 -14.58
C SER A 150 11.13 28.10 -15.09
N PRO A 151 11.72 28.16 -16.32
CA PRO A 151 12.54 27.07 -16.85
C PRO A 151 13.70 26.64 -15.95
N GLU A 152 14.25 27.54 -15.14
CA GLU A 152 15.33 27.26 -14.20
C GLU A 152 14.95 26.31 -13.06
N HIS A 153 13.64 26.07 -12.87
CA HIS A 153 13.11 25.13 -11.88
C HIS A 153 13.16 23.68 -12.35
N TYR A 154 13.52 23.42 -13.60
CA TYR A 154 13.48 22.10 -14.22
C TYR A 154 14.85 21.67 -14.76
N HIS A 155 15.03 20.37 -14.86
CA HIS A 155 16.13 19.83 -15.63
C HIS A 155 15.89 20.02 -17.14
N GLU A 156 17.01 20.06 -17.92
CA GLU A 156 16.91 20.09 -19.38
C GLU A 156 16.20 18.84 -19.89
N PRO A 157 15.31 18.96 -20.88
CA PRO A 157 14.53 17.84 -21.39
C PRO A 157 15.41 16.70 -21.90
N CYS A 158 15.29 15.53 -21.30
CA CYS A 158 15.87 14.27 -21.76
C CYS A 158 14.94 13.12 -21.40
N ALA A 159 15.02 11.99 -22.10
CA ALA A 159 14.25 10.78 -21.80
C ALA A 159 15.08 9.80 -20.99
N ILE A 160 14.47 9.07 -20.07
CA ILE A 160 15.10 7.96 -19.36
C ILE A 160 15.20 6.78 -20.35
N THR A 161 16.42 6.50 -20.84
CA THR A 161 16.69 5.41 -21.79
C THR A 161 17.50 4.27 -21.16
N ASP A 162 18.07 4.51 -19.98
CA ASP A 162 18.80 3.51 -19.20
C ASP A 162 18.42 3.62 -17.72
N TRP A 163 17.56 2.72 -17.26
CA TRP A 163 17.08 2.65 -15.88
C TRP A 163 18.13 2.20 -14.86
N ALA A 164 19.29 1.69 -15.31
CA ALA A 164 20.41 1.39 -14.43
C ALA A 164 21.31 2.62 -14.19
N ASN A 165 21.13 3.69 -14.96
CA ASN A 165 21.85 4.94 -14.82
C ASN A 165 21.11 5.90 -13.88
N TYR A 166 21.47 5.89 -12.60
CA TYR A 166 20.80 6.73 -11.58
C TYR A 166 20.80 8.23 -11.92
N VAL A 167 21.89 8.75 -12.52
CA VAL A 167 21.95 10.16 -12.92
C VAL A 167 20.91 10.47 -13.98
N MET A 168 20.66 9.54 -14.91
CA MET A 168 19.64 9.70 -15.92
C MET A 168 18.23 9.59 -15.31
N VAL A 169 18.01 8.66 -14.39
CA VAL A 169 16.72 8.48 -13.71
C VAL A 169 16.38 9.72 -12.88
N GLU A 170 17.34 10.31 -12.16
CA GLU A 170 17.14 11.47 -11.30
C GLU A 170 17.07 12.82 -12.04
N ASN A 171 17.38 12.90 -13.36
CA ASN A 171 17.48 14.17 -14.07
C ASN A 171 16.76 14.21 -15.42
N CYS A 172 16.16 13.09 -15.88
CA CYS A 172 15.42 13.02 -17.12
C CYS A 172 13.94 12.79 -16.87
N ARG A 173 13.13 13.18 -17.84
CA ARG A 173 11.66 13.12 -17.75
C ARG A 173 11.13 11.70 -17.74
N LEU A 174 10.37 11.36 -16.72
CA LEU A 174 9.52 10.19 -16.71
C LEU A 174 8.29 10.47 -17.59
N ALA A 175 8.05 9.64 -18.61
CA ALA A 175 6.89 9.77 -19.51
C ALA A 175 6.67 11.21 -20.05
N ASP A 176 7.76 11.92 -20.41
CA ASP A 176 7.78 13.30 -20.88
C ASP A 176 7.28 14.37 -19.86
N LEU A 177 7.01 13.99 -18.62
CA LEU A 177 6.63 14.91 -17.55
C LEU A 177 7.82 15.82 -17.19
N PRO A 178 7.65 17.15 -17.14
CA PRO A 178 8.71 18.06 -16.75
C PRO A 178 9.24 17.78 -15.36
N ASP A 179 10.52 17.51 -15.28
CA ASP A 179 11.25 17.03 -14.10
C ASP A 179 11.80 18.21 -13.28
N LEU A 180 11.45 18.27 -11.98
CA LEU A 180 11.84 19.37 -11.09
C LEU A 180 13.31 19.24 -10.67
N LYS A 181 14.04 20.35 -10.80
CA LYS A 181 15.48 20.41 -10.51
C LYS A 181 15.74 20.55 -9.01
N HIS A 182 15.87 19.45 -8.32
CA HIS A 182 16.06 19.42 -6.85
C HIS A 182 17.38 20.07 -6.39
N GLU A 183 18.41 20.14 -7.22
CA GLU A 183 19.68 20.84 -6.95
C GLU A 183 19.52 22.36 -6.97
N ASN A 184 18.44 22.89 -7.55
CA ASN A 184 18.06 24.27 -7.35
C ASN A 184 17.53 24.46 -5.94
N ASN A 185 18.26 25.18 -5.11
CA ASN A 185 17.89 25.37 -3.69
C ASN A 185 16.50 25.95 -3.51
N TRP A 186 16.06 26.85 -4.42
CA TRP A 186 14.73 27.42 -4.35
C TRP A 186 13.65 26.36 -4.56
N VAL A 187 13.84 25.46 -5.54
CA VAL A 187 12.93 24.33 -5.83
C VAL A 187 12.82 23.41 -4.64
N SER A 188 13.97 22.95 -4.11
CA SER A 188 14.00 22.10 -2.93
C SER A 188 13.33 22.74 -1.71
N ASP A 189 13.68 24.00 -1.41
CA ASP A 189 13.11 24.72 -0.26
C ASP A 189 11.61 24.95 -0.41
N GLU A 190 11.13 25.15 -1.65
CA GLU A 190 9.71 25.33 -1.95
C GLU A 190 8.92 24.02 -1.78
N LEU A 191 9.43 22.91 -2.30
CA LEU A 191 8.82 21.58 -2.10
C LEU A 191 8.76 21.21 -0.61
N LEU A 192 9.80 21.55 0.17
CA LEU A 192 9.82 21.31 1.61
C LEU A 192 8.82 22.20 2.38
N ARG A 193 8.64 23.47 1.94
CA ARG A 193 7.58 24.35 2.49
C ARG A 193 6.19 23.84 2.17
N TRP A 194 5.98 23.44 0.90
CA TRP A 194 4.72 22.89 0.44
C TRP A 194 4.29 21.67 1.24
N ILE A 195 5.15 20.66 1.35
CA ILE A 195 4.75 19.43 2.05
C ILE A 195 4.49 19.67 3.53
N LYS A 196 5.28 20.52 4.18
CA LYS A 196 5.02 20.91 5.57
C LYS A 196 3.65 21.58 5.70
N TYR A 197 3.33 22.50 4.79
CA TYR A 197 2.04 23.16 4.75
C TYR A 197 0.89 22.16 4.58
N MET A 198 1.03 21.17 3.68
CA MET A 198 0.01 20.14 3.45
C MET A 198 -0.23 19.30 4.69
N VAL A 199 0.83 18.81 5.32
CA VAL A 199 0.75 17.99 6.54
C VAL A 199 0.09 18.76 7.69
N GLU A 200 0.52 20.00 7.94
CA GLU A 200 0.00 20.81 9.04
C GLU A 200 -1.44 21.29 8.79
N LYS A 201 -1.76 21.69 7.56
CA LYS A 201 -3.09 22.22 7.20
C LYS A 201 -4.17 21.16 7.25
N TYR A 202 -3.87 19.96 6.77
CA TYR A 202 -4.84 18.88 6.65
C TYR A 202 -4.71 17.82 7.76
N HIS A 203 -3.79 17.99 8.70
CA HIS A 203 -3.56 17.05 9.81
C HIS A 203 -3.40 15.59 9.30
N LEU A 204 -2.55 15.42 8.27
CA LEU A 204 -2.32 14.12 7.66
C LEU A 204 -1.55 13.19 8.59
N ASP A 205 -1.86 11.90 8.55
CA ASP A 205 -1.22 10.88 9.36
C ASP A 205 -0.02 10.24 8.65
N GLY A 206 -0.03 10.21 7.31
CA GLY A 206 1.03 9.65 6.51
C GLY A 206 1.04 10.14 5.07
N LEU A 207 2.10 9.80 4.36
CA LEU A 207 2.26 10.12 2.94
C LEU A 207 2.61 8.86 2.14
N ARG A 208 1.95 8.67 1.01
CA ARG A 208 2.49 7.86 -0.08
C ARG A 208 3.30 8.77 -0.97
N VAL A 209 4.56 8.44 -1.20
CA VAL A 209 5.46 9.26 -2.00
C VAL A 209 5.64 8.62 -3.37
N ASP A 210 5.22 9.36 -4.37
CA ASP A 210 5.28 8.97 -5.78
C ASP A 210 6.70 9.06 -6.33
N THR A 211 7.04 8.25 -7.34
CA THR A 211 8.26 8.35 -8.16
C THR A 211 9.54 8.59 -7.35
N VAL A 212 9.77 7.75 -6.33
CA VAL A 212 10.88 7.93 -5.39
C VAL A 212 12.26 7.80 -6.05
N PRO A 213 12.50 6.85 -7.00
CA PRO A 213 13.79 6.71 -7.66
C PRO A 213 14.21 7.89 -8.53
N GLU A 214 13.23 8.65 -9.02
CA GLU A 214 13.42 9.79 -9.91
C GLU A 214 13.86 11.08 -9.19
N VAL A 215 13.96 11.02 -7.86
CA VAL A 215 14.37 12.14 -7.00
C VAL A 215 15.59 11.76 -6.15
N PRO A 216 16.61 12.64 -6.02
CA PRO A 216 17.79 12.33 -5.25
C PRO A 216 17.53 11.97 -3.79
N LYS A 217 18.17 10.92 -3.29
CA LYS A 217 18.00 10.44 -1.89
C LYS A 217 18.27 11.50 -0.82
N TRP A 218 19.19 12.42 -1.08
CA TRP A 218 19.47 13.51 -0.15
C TRP A 218 18.27 14.47 0.05
N PHE A 219 17.43 14.63 -1.00
CA PHE A 219 16.19 15.41 -0.89
C PHE A 219 15.17 14.65 -0.03
N TRP A 220 14.98 13.36 -0.25
CA TRP A 220 14.07 12.55 0.57
C TRP A 220 14.45 12.56 2.05
N THR A 221 15.75 12.59 2.38
CA THR A 221 16.19 12.73 3.78
C THR A 221 15.76 14.05 4.40
N LYS A 222 15.78 15.15 3.63
CA LYS A 222 15.27 16.45 4.09
C LYS A 222 13.75 16.46 4.19
N PHE A 223 13.09 15.90 3.17
CA PHE A 223 11.64 15.77 3.07
C PHE A 223 11.06 15.00 4.26
N ASN A 224 11.60 13.81 4.54
CA ASN A 224 11.21 12.99 5.69
C ASN A 224 11.31 13.77 7.02
N ARG A 225 12.42 14.47 7.22
CA ARG A 225 12.63 15.27 8.43
C ARG A 225 11.61 16.41 8.58
N VAL A 226 11.26 17.06 7.47
CA VAL A 226 10.35 18.21 7.46
C VAL A 226 8.91 17.77 7.66
N CYS A 227 8.50 16.66 7.05
CA CYS A 227 7.15 16.11 7.21
C CYS A 227 6.87 15.68 8.66
N GLY A 228 7.84 14.99 9.28
CA GLY A 228 7.70 14.50 10.66
C GLY A 228 6.61 13.45 10.88
N ILE A 229 6.05 12.88 9.79
CA ILE A 229 5.04 11.82 9.80
C ILE A 229 5.52 10.63 8.96
N PHE A 230 4.84 9.48 9.06
CA PHE A 230 5.16 8.27 8.32
C PHE A 230 5.10 8.48 6.80
N GLN A 231 6.06 7.90 6.09
CA GLN A 231 6.12 7.93 4.64
C GLN A 231 6.37 6.55 4.09
N ILE A 232 5.59 6.18 3.08
CA ILE A 232 5.80 4.96 2.30
C ILE A 232 6.06 5.33 0.85
N GLY A 233 7.24 4.98 0.35
CA GLY A 233 7.71 5.38 -0.98
C GLY A 233 7.43 4.35 -2.05
N GLU A 234 7.06 4.84 -3.23
CA GLU A 234 7.02 4.02 -4.43
C GLU A 234 8.43 3.86 -5.01
N VAL A 235 8.97 2.65 -4.93
CA VAL A 235 10.21 2.26 -5.58
C VAL A 235 9.89 1.07 -6.47
N PHE A 236 9.48 1.35 -7.71
CA PHE A 236 9.04 0.34 -8.68
C PHE A 236 10.25 -0.46 -9.19
N ASN A 237 10.70 -1.41 -8.37
CA ASN A 237 11.86 -2.25 -8.70
C ASN A 237 11.77 -3.62 -8.00
N GLY A 238 12.20 -4.68 -8.71
CA GLY A 238 12.25 -6.05 -8.17
C GLY A 238 13.53 -6.37 -7.40
N ASP A 239 14.55 -5.52 -7.44
CA ASP A 239 15.79 -5.70 -6.68
C ASP A 239 15.60 -5.22 -5.23
N GLU A 240 15.70 -6.15 -4.30
CA GLU A 240 15.50 -5.89 -2.87
C GLU A 240 16.52 -4.91 -2.29
N ARG A 241 17.77 -4.91 -2.78
CA ARG A 241 18.80 -4.00 -2.28
C ARG A 241 18.58 -2.58 -2.79
N TYR A 242 18.11 -2.48 -4.03
CA TYR A 242 17.74 -1.18 -4.59
C TYR A 242 16.59 -0.57 -3.79
N VAL A 243 15.50 -1.31 -3.55
CA VAL A 243 14.36 -0.85 -2.75
C VAL A 243 14.80 -0.53 -1.31
N HIS A 244 15.58 -1.43 -0.68
CA HIS A 244 16.09 -1.22 0.68
C HIS A 244 16.96 0.05 0.81
N SER A 245 17.64 0.46 -0.25
CA SER A 245 18.51 1.65 -0.22
C SER A 245 17.77 2.98 -0.02
N TYR A 246 16.44 2.98 -0.09
CA TYR A 246 15.58 4.13 0.22
C TYR A 246 15.07 4.15 1.66
N HIS A 247 15.34 3.10 2.45
CA HIS A 247 15.10 3.13 3.89
C HIS A 247 16.12 4.03 4.57
N GLY A 248 15.67 4.89 5.47
CA GLY A 248 16.47 5.98 6.04
C GLY A 248 16.21 7.32 5.35
N PRO A 249 16.37 7.45 4.02
CA PRO A 249 15.81 8.57 3.27
C PRO A 249 14.30 8.74 3.48
N LEU A 250 13.53 7.66 3.41
CA LEU A 250 12.10 7.57 3.78
C LEU A 250 11.90 6.63 4.97
N THR A 251 10.72 6.66 5.59
CA THR A 251 10.39 5.78 6.71
C THR A 251 10.19 4.34 6.24
N SER A 252 9.55 4.15 5.07
CA SER A 252 9.24 2.85 4.50
C SER A 252 9.12 2.91 2.97
N THR A 253 8.98 1.75 2.34
CA THR A 253 8.69 1.58 0.91
C THR A 253 7.63 0.50 0.69
N PHE A 254 6.97 0.53 -0.47
CA PHE A 254 6.19 -0.61 -0.94
C PHE A 254 7.10 -1.79 -1.26
N ASN A 255 6.65 -2.99 -0.93
CA ASN A 255 7.40 -4.23 -1.15
C ASN A 255 7.21 -4.74 -2.59
N TYR A 256 7.71 -4.00 -3.58
CA TYR A 256 7.68 -4.42 -4.97
C TYR A 256 8.37 -5.76 -5.23
N PRO A 257 9.52 -6.08 -4.58
CA PRO A 257 10.09 -7.42 -4.70
C PRO A 257 9.11 -8.54 -4.37
N LEU A 258 8.38 -8.43 -3.26
CA LEU A 258 7.35 -9.43 -2.91
C LEU A 258 6.15 -9.39 -3.87
N TYR A 259 5.71 -8.21 -4.29
CA TYR A 259 4.63 -8.04 -5.28
C TYR A 259 4.91 -8.83 -6.56
N PHE A 260 6.12 -8.72 -7.12
CA PHE A 260 6.49 -9.47 -8.31
C PHE A 260 6.52 -10.98 -8.05
N HIS A 261 7.06 -11.41 -6.91
CA HIS A 261 7.05 -12.84 -6.55
C HIS A 261 5.65 -13.41 -6.37
N ILE A 262 4.72 -12.67 -5.74
CA ILE A 262 3.31 -13.09 -5.66
C ILE A 262 2.72 -13.17 -7.07
N GLY A 263 2.91 -12.14 -7.89
CA GLY A 263 2.42 -12.12 -9.27
C GLY A 263 2.89 -13.33 -10.09
N ASP A 264 4.17 -13.62 -10.02
CA ASP A 264 4.79 -14.76 -10.73
C ASP A 264 4.32 -16.11 -10.17
N ALA A 265 4.29 -16.27 -8.85
CA ALA A 265 3.88 -17.52 -8.20
C ALA A 265 2.44 -17.93 -8.59
N PHE A 266 1.53 -16.97 -8.63
CA PHE A 266 0.14 -17.24 -9.00
C PHE A 266 -0.08 -17.36 -10.51
N ARG A 267 0.67 -16.61 -11.35
CA ARG A 267 0.65 -16.73 -12.80
C ARG A 267 1.18 -18.10 -13.26
N ASP A 268 2.33 -18.50 -12.75
CA ASP A 268 3.04 -19.71 -13.16
C ASP A 268 2.53 -20.95 -12.39
N ARG A 269 1.58 -20.74 -11.45
CA ARG A 269 1.01 -21.77 -10.58
C ARG A 269 2.11 -22.54 -9.82
N ASP A 270 3.08 -21.78 -9.27
CA ASP A 270 4.25 -22.32 -8.59
C ASP A 270 4.58 -21.52 -7.33
N LEU A 271 4.06 -21.96 -6.18
CA LEU A 271 4.29 -21.29 -4.89
C LEU A 271 5.71 -21.46 -4.33
N THR A 272 6.57 -22.27 -4.99
CA THR A 272 8.00 -22.32 -4.62
C THR A 272 8.72 -20.99 -4.88
N ILE A 273 8.16 -20.14 -5.77
CA ILE A 273 8.65 -18.79 -6.05
C ILE A 273 8.62 -17.91 -4.78
N LEU A 274 7.64 -18.10 -3.89
CA LEU A 274 7.56 -17.38 -2.62
C LEU A 274 8.71 -17.75 -1.67
N ASN A 275 9.23 -18.99 -1.75
CA ASN A 275 10.40 -19.38 -0.98
C ASN A 275 11.66 -18.63 -1.44
N ASP A 276 11.75 -18.30 -2.72
CA ASP A 276 12.88 -17.51 -3.22
C ASP A 276 12.90 -16.13 -2.55
N TYR A 277 11.76 -15.45 -2.50
CA TYR A 277 11.63 -14.20 -1.75
C TYR A 277 12.00 -14.39 -0.27
N TYR A 278 11.39 -15.36 0.41
CA TYR A 278 11.60 -15.58 1.83
C TYR A 278 13.07 -15.83 2.19
N SER A 279 13.75 -16.68 1.42
CA SER A 279 15.10 -17.14 1.75
C SER A 279 16.21 -16.17 1.32
N ARG A 280 16.00 -15.39 0.26
CA ARG A 280 17.02 -14.52 -0.32
C ARG A 280 16.75 -13.04 -0.14
N GLN A 281 15.52 -12.60 -0.35
CA GLN A 281 15.20 -11.18 -0.39
C GLN A 281 14.75 -10.62 0.96
N LYS A 282 13.90 -11.36 1.67
CA LYS A 282 13.42 -10.93 3.00
C LYS A 282 14.56 -10.59 3.98
N PRO A 283 15.66 -11.36 4.08
CA PRO A 283 16.77 -11.03 4.97
C PRO A 283 17.42 -9.66 4.73
N VAL A 284 17.34 -9.13 3.52
CA VAL A 284 17.82 -7.76 3.21
C VAL A 284 16.99 -6.71 3.93
N PHE A 285 15.67 -6.89 3.99
CA PHE A 285 14.75 -5.99 4.70
C PHE A 285 14.73 -6.21 6.22
N ASP A 286 15.07 -7.42 6.67
CA ASP A 286 15.23 -7.72 8.11
C ASP A 286 16.45 -6.97 8.70
N ASP A 287 17.46 -6.71 7.88
CA ASP A 287 18.58 -5.85 8.26
C ASP A 287 18.07 -4.44 8.52
N GLY A 288 18.24 -3.96 9.74
CA GLY A 288 17.68 -2.68 10.21
C GLY A 288 16.22 -2.70 10.64
N GLY A 289 15.50 -3.84 10.56
CA GLY A 289 14.14 -4.00 11.08
C GLY A 289 13.04 -3.36 10.24
N TYR A 290 13.23 -3.28 8.90
CA TYR A 290 12.27 -2.66 8.00
C TYR A 290 11.13 -3.57 7.54
N SER A 291 11.29 -4.90 7.59
CA SER A 291 10.27 -5.87 7.15
C SER A 291 8.86 -5.59 7.69
N PRO A 292 8.66 -5.26 8.98
CA PRO A 292 7.31 -4.97 9.51
C PRO A 292 6.69 -3.66 9.00
N LEU A 293 7.48 -2.78 8.40
CA LEU A 293 7.03 -1.47 7.91
C LEU A 293 6.72 -1.46 6.41
N LEU A 294 7.18 -2.48 5.66
CA LEU A 294 6.96 -2.56 4.21
C LEU A 294 5.48 -2.65 3.86
N GLY A 295 5.03 -1.91 2.84
CA GLY A 295 3.68 -2.04 2.29
C GLY A 295 3.55 -3.33 1.48
N VAL A 296 2.73 -4.27 1.92
CA VAL A 296 2.48 -5.56 1.25
C VAL A 296 1.19 -5.48 0.45
N PHE A 297 1.28 -5.70 -0.85
CA PHE A 297 0.16 -5.53 -1.78
C PHE A 297 0.21 -6.54 -2.93
N ILE A 298 -0.92 -6.72 -3.62
CA ILE A 298 -1.07 -7.62 -4.78
C ILE A 298 -1.54 -6.89 -6.04
N GLY A 299 -1.89 -5.63 -5.93
CA GLY A 299 -2.33 -4.77 -7.02
C GLY A 299 -2.35 -3.31 -6.60
N ASN A 300 -2.34 -2.40 -7.56
CA ASN A 300 -2.47 -0.96 -7.39
C ASN A 300 -3.07 -0.32 -8.64
N HIS A 301 -3.11 1.00 -8.69
CA HIS A 301 -3.72 1.78 -9.78
C HIS A 301 -2.86 1.86 -11.07
N ASP A 302 -1.63 1.34 -11.06
CA ASP A 302 -0.69 1.40 -12.19
C ASP A 302 -0.56 0.06 -12.92
N ASN A 303 -1.07 -1.00 -12.32
CA ASN A 303 -0.94 -2.35 -12.87
C ASN A 303 -2.32 -2.98 -13.13
N ALA A 304 -2.38 -3.87 -14.14
CA ALA A 304 -3.59 -4.66 -14.39
C ALA A 304 -4.05 -5.38 -13.11
N ARG A 305 -5.36 -5.47 -12.92
CA ARG A 305 -5.95 -6.20 -11.80
C ARG A 305 -5.47 -7.64 -11.76
N PHE A 306 -5.40 -8.21 -10.57
CA PHE A 306 -4.98 -9.60 -10.37
C PHE A 306 -5.78 -10.61 -11.21
N LEU A 307 -7.07 -10.35 -11.47
CA LEU A 307 -7.97 -11.20 -12.25
C LEU A 307 -7.98 -10.90 -13.75
N TYR A 308 -7.16 -9.96 -14.22
CA TYR A 308 -7.15 -9.57 -15.64
C TYR A 308 -6.91 -10.76 -16.57
N GLU A 309 -7.62 -10.78 -17.72
CA GLU A 309 -7.59 -11.83 -18.76
C GLU A 309 -7.99 -13.24 -18.31
N GLY A 310 -8.55 -13.40 -17.11
CA GLY A 310 -8.94 -14.71 -16.58
C GLY A 310 -7.77 -15.67 -16.35
N GLN A 311 -6.54 -15.17 -16.32
CA GLN A 311 -5.34 -15.97 -16.05
C GLN A 311 -5.32 -16.52 -14.63
N ARG A 312 -6.04 -15.86 -13.73
CA ARG A 312 -6.17 -16.23 -12.32
C ARG A 312 -7.64 -16.29 -11.93
N THR A 313 -7.96 -17.15 -10.97
CA THR A 313 -9.33 -17.34 -10.49
C THR A 313 -9.63 -16.46 -9.27
N LYS A 314 -10.91 -16.33 -8.91
CA LYS A 314 -11.33 -15.62 -7.70
C LYS A 314 -10.74 -16.27 -6.45
N GLU A 315 -10.70 -17.60 -6.41
CA GLU A 315 -10.11 -18.35 -5.28
C GLU A 315 -8.60 -18.06 -5.16
N GLN A 316 -7.92 -17.83 -6.28
CA GLN A 316 -6.51 -17.43 -6.26
C GLN A 316 -6.34 -15.99 -5.74
N LEU A 317 -7.26 -15.08 -6.07
CA LEU A 317 -7.26 -13.73 -5.49
C LEU A 317 -7.52 -13.80 -3.98
N ASP A 318 -8.47 -14.64 -3.54
CA ASP A 318 -8.72 -14.86 -2.11
C ASP A 318 -7.46 -15.36 -1.37
N MET A 319 -6.74 -16.33 -1.98
CA MET A 319 -5.47 -16.86 -1.45
C MET A 319 -4.38 -15.78 -1.34
N ALA A 320 -4.18 -15.01 -2.42
CA ALA A 320 -3.16 -13.95 -2.46
C ALA A 320 -3.48 -12.82 -1.47
N SER A 321 -4.76 -12.47 -1.34
CA SER A 321 -5.23 -11.44 -0.40
C SER A 321 -5.04 -11.87 1.05
N VAL A 322 -5.43 -13.08 1.40
CA VAL A 322 -5.22 -13.61 2.77
C VAL A 322 -3.72 -13.79 3.06
N PHE A 323 -2.93 -14.25 2.09
CA PHE A 323 -1.47 -14.27 2.22
C PHE A 323 -0.94 -12.88 2.59
N SER A 324 -1.33 -11.82 1.88
CA SER A 324 -0.85 -10.45 2.11
C SER A 324 -1.24 -9.91 3.48
N ILE A 325 -2.44 -10.21 3.99
CA ILE A 325 -2.90 -9.78 5.31
C ILE A 325 -2.08 -10.43 6.43
N PHE A 326 -1.76 -11.71 6.27
CA PHE A 326 -1.07 -12.49 7.31
C PHE A 326 0.46 -12.50 7.14
N TRP A 327 0.98 -12.03 6.00
CA TRP A 327 2.41 -11.83 5.79
C TRP A 327 2.95 -10.72 6.71
N GLU A 328 4.25 -10.59 6.80
CA GLU A 328 4.93 -9.54 7.56
C GLU A 328 4.93 -8.23 6.74
N GLY A 329 4.52 -7.14 7.36
CA GLY A 329 4.40 -5.81 6.76
C GLY A 329 3.03 -5.18 7.02
N ILE A 330 2.79 -4.03 6.41
CA ILE A 330 1.54 -3.29 6.44
C ILE A 330 0.70 -3.73 5.23
N PRO A 331 -0.44 -4.38 5.40
CA PRO A 331 -1.30 -4.76 4.28
C PRO A 331 -1.83 -3.53 3.56
N VAL A 332 -1.69 -3.51 2.24
CA VAL A 332 -2.24 -2.46 1.36
C VAL A 332 -3.13 -3.13 0.33
N ILE A 333 -4.41 -2.84 0.35
CA ILE A 333 -5.40 -3.45 -0.54
C ILE A 333 -5.98 -2.37 -1.46
N TYR A 334 -5.94 -2.64 -2.76
CA TYR A 334 -6.48 -1.75 -3.77
C TYR A 334 -8.00 -1.91 -3.87
N TYR A 335 -8.74 -0.78 -3.84
CA TYR A 335 -10.19 -0.77 -3.89
C TYR A 335 -10.72 -1.59 -5.07
N GLY A 336 -11.86 -2.24 -4.87
CA GLY A 336 -12.53 -3.06 -5.89
C GLY A 336 -12.05 -4.51 -5.93
N ASP A 337 -10.91 -4.87 -5.31
CA ASP A 337 -10.52 -6.28 -5.20
C ASP A 337 -11.59 -7.06 -4.45
N GLU A 338 -12.17 -6.48 -3.39
CA GLU A 338 -13.28 -7.07 -2.62
C GLU A 338 -14.56 -7.30 -3.44
N GLN A 339 -14.67 -6.66 -4.61
CA GLN A 339 -15.75 -6.85 -5.59
C GLN A 339 -15.31 -7.69 -6.80
N TYR A 340 -14.07 -8.24 -6.77
CA TYR A 340 -13.48 -9.02 -7.84
C TYR A 340 -13.32 -8.25 -9.16
N PHE A 341 -12.84 -7.02 -9.09
CA PHE A 341 -12.49 -6.24 -10.27
C PHE A 341 -11.43 -6.96 -11.10
N SER A 342 -11.53 -6.83 -12.42
CA SER A 342 -10.69 -7.58 -13.37
C SER A 342 -10.17 -6.74 -14.53
N GLY A 343 -10.18 -5.42 -14.38
CA GLY A 343 -9.73 -4.49 -15.41
C GLY A 343 -8.26 -4.66 -15.80
N GLY A 344 -7.97 -4.29 -17.04
CA GLY A 344 -6.65 -4.44 -17.66
C GLY A 344 -5.61 -3.43 -17.18
N PRO A 345 -4.51 -3.28 -17.94
CA PRO A 345 -3.53 -2.23 -17.68
C PRO A 345 -4.17 -0.85 -17.61
N ASP A 346 -3.48 0.11 -16.98
CA ASP A 346 -3.91 1.50 -16.92
C ASP A 346 -4.38 2.00 -18.32
N PRO A 347 -5.57 2.62 -18.40
CA PRO A 347 -6.51 2.99 -17.33
C PRO A 347 -7.55 1.90 -16.98
N GLY A 348 -7.48 0.71 -17.57
CA GLY A 348 -8.47 -0.37 -17.42
C GLY A 348 -8.64 -0.84 -15.96
N CYS A 349 -7.58 -0.79 -15.14
CA CYS A 349 -7.60 -1.18 -13.72
C CYS A 349 -8.28 -0.17 -12.78
N ARG A 350 -8.85 0.92 -13.32
CA ARG A 350 -9.38 2.07 -12.55
C ARG A 350 -10.91 2.16 -12.67
N GLU A 351 -11.59 1.00 -12.54
CA GLU A 351 -13.05 0.89 -12.59
C GLU A 351 -13.71 1.69 -11.46
N ALA A 352 -14.93 2.20 -11.68
CA ALA A 352 -15.70 2.91 -10.67
C ALA A 352 -16.44 1.94 -9.75
N LEU A 353 -16.24 2.08 -8.42
CA LEU A 353 -16.81 1.14 -7.46
C LEU A 353 -18.34 1.26 -7.32
N TRP A 354 -18.91 2.45 -7.51
CA TRP A 354 -20.36 2.64 -7.43
C TRP A 354 -21.15 1.84 -8.49
N ASP A 355 -20.55 1.49 -9.62
CA ASP A 355 -21.17 0.64 -10.64
C ASP A 355 -21.39 -0.80 -10.15
N TYR A 356 -20.72 -1.21 -9.06
CA TYR A 356 -20.82 -2.55 -8.45
C TYR A 356 -21.64 -2.58 -7.14
N GLY A 357 -22.02 -1.42 -6.60
CA GLY A 357 -22.98 -1.28 -5.52
C GLY A 357 -22.47 -1.55 -4.10
N TYR A 358 -21.16 -1.56 -3.85
CA TYR A 358 -20.55 -1.71 -2.51
C TYR A 358 -21.07 -2.93 -1.73
N LYS A 359 -21.09 -4.10 -2.35
CA LYS A 359 -21.58 -5.33 -1.73
C LYS A 359 -20.70 -5.75 -0.55
N THR A 360 -21.33 -6.05 0.59
CA THR A 360 -20.66 -6.45 1.83
C THR A 360 -20.72 -7.96 2.07
N ASP A 361 -21.32 -8.71 1.16
CA ASP A 361 -21.52 -10.16 1.23
C ASP A 361 -20.64 -10.94 0.22
N SER A 362 -19.75 -10.28 -0.52
CA SER A 362 -18.80 -10.98 -1.37
C SER A 362 -17.82 -11.81 -0.52
N PRO A 363 -17.38 -12.99 -0.98
CA PRO A 363 -16.45 -13.81 -0.21
C PRO A 363 -15.18 -13.04 0.19
N LEU A 364 -14.57 -12.27 -0.71
CA LEU A 364 -13.35 -11.54 -0.41
C LEU A 364 -13.55 -10.38 0.58
N TYR A 365 -14.72 -9.70 0.54
CA TYR A 365 -15.09 -8.73 1.59
C TYR A 365 -15.10 -9.40 2.98
N ILE A 366 -15.67 -10.61 3.06
CA ILE A 366 -15.72 -11.39 4.31
C ILE A 366 -14.31 -11.84 4.74
N TYR A 367 -13.45 -12.24 3.80
CA TYR A 367 -12.04 -12.59 4.10
C TYR A 367 -11.29 -11.39 4.66
N TYR A 368 -11.47 -10.20 4.10
CA TYR A 368 -10.87 -8.97 4.65
C TYR A 368 -11.40 -8.68 6.05
N LYS A 369 -12.72 -8.67 6.23
CA LYS A 369 -13.34 -8.41 7.53
C LYS A 369 -12.78 -9.32 8.62
N LYS A 370 -12.77 -10.64 8.40
CA LYS A 370 -12.27 -11.62 9.37
C LYS A 370 -10.76 -11.56 9.51
N GLY A 371 -10.04 -11.51 8.41
CA GLY A 371 -8.57 -11.49 8.39
C GLY A 371 -7.99 -10.29 9.13
N LEU A 372 -8.49 -9.08 8.85
CA LEU A 372 -8.02 -7.85 9.50
C LEU A 372 -8.44 -7.77 10.97
N TYR A 373 -9.63 -8.28 11.31
CA TYR A 373 -10.04 -8.41 12.71
C TYR A 373 -9.04 -9.27 13.50
N TYR A 374 -8.70 -10.46 12.99
CA TYR A 374 -7.75 -11.35 13.70
C TYR A 374 -6.32 -10.86 13.63
N ARG A 375 -5.89 -10.19 12.54
CA ARG A 375 -4.60 -9.50 12.51
C ARG A 375 -4.48 -8.51 13.66
N LYS A 376 -5.52 -7.71 13.92
CA LYS A 376 -5.57 -6.72 15.01
C LYS A 376 -5.67 -7.39 16.38
N LYS A 377 -6.61 -8.32 16.56
CA LYS A 377 -6.82 -9.05 17.82
C LYS A 377 -5.58 -9.80 18.31
N LEU A 378 -4.77 -10.30 17.38
CA LEU A 378 -3.57 -11.09 17.67
C LEU A 378 -2.28 -10.27 17.60
N GLU A 379 -2.34 -8.99 17.33
CA GLU A 379 -1.20 -8.07 17.23
C GLU A 379 -0.10 -8.62 16.31
N LEU A 380 -0.47 -9.01 15.06
CA LEU A 380 0.45 -9.72 14.17
C LEU A 380 1.68 -8.89 13.79
N TRP A 381 1.62 -7.57 13.87
CA TRP A 381 2.75 -6.68 13.58
C TRP A 381 3.95 -6.87 14.51
N ASP A 382 3.76 -7.43 15.70
CA ASP A 382 4.83 -7.70 16.70
C ASP A 382 5.27 -9.18 16.71
N LYS A 383 4.74 -10.00 15.79
CA LYS A 383 5.06 -11.42 15.70
C LYS A 383 6.03 -11.70 14.58
N ASP A 384 7.04 -12.53 14.86
CA ASP A 384 7.93 -13.05 13.84
C ASP A 384 7.18 -13.90 12.81
N ILE A 385 7.76 -14.04 11.63
CA ILE A 385 7.28 -14.92 10.57
C ILE A 385 8.26 -16.05 10.32
N GLU A 386 7.76 -17.26 10.13
CA GLU A 386 8.58 -18.40 9.71
C GLU A 386 7.85 -19.22 8.66
N GLN A 387 8.55 -19.50 7.57
CA GLN A 387 8.13 -20.46 6.55
C GLN A 387 8.24 -21.87 7.12
N LEU A 388 7.16 -22.65 7.03
CA LEU A 388 7.11 -24.00 7.59
C LEU A 388 7.29 -25.09 6.55
N THR A 389 6.51 -25.02 5.45
CA THR A 389 6.61 -25.98 4.35
C THR A 389 6.06 -25.35 3.06
N PHE A 390 6.57 -25.80 1.95
CA PHE A 390 6.13 -25.34 0.64
C PHE A 390 6.34 -26.41 -0.44
N ALA A 391 5.54 -26.32 -1.46
CA ALA A 391 5.69 -27.05 -2.71
C ALA A 391 5.11 -26.21 -3.84
N LYS A 392 5.13 -26.72 -5.06
CA LYS A 392 4.54 -26.04 -6.21
C LYS A 392 3.08 -25.64 -5.97
N GLU A 393 2.31 -26.49 -5.29
CA GLU A 393 0.87 -26.35 -5.12
C GLU A 393 0.46 -25.76 -3.77
N TYR A 394 1.36 -25.59 -2.81
CA TYR A 394 1.02 -25.04 -1.49
C TYR A 394 2.16 -24.29 -0.84
N TYR A 395 1.80 -23.39 0.08
CA TYR A 395 2.73 -22.65 0.90
C TYR A 395 2.15 -22.45 2.30
N ALA A 396 2.94 -22.75 3.34
CA ALA A 396 2.53 -22.62 4.73
C ALA A 396 3.57 -21.85 5.55
N PHE A 397 3.10 -20.90 6.35
CA PHE A 397 3.92 -20.11 7.26
C PHE A 397 3.19 -19.84 8.57
N ARG A 398 3.94 -19.49 9.61
CA ARG A 398 3.39 -19.06 10.89
C ARG A 398 3.71 -17.61 11.21
N ARG A 399 2.89 -17.00 12.06
CA ARG A 399 3.17 -15.74 12.74
C ARG A 399 3.16 -15.97 14.25
N GLY A 400 4.29 -15.63 14.91
CA GLY A 400 4.49 -16.08 16.29
C GLY A 400 4.36 -17.59 16.42
N ASN A 401 3.93 -18.06 17.58
CA ASN A 401 3.75 -19.49 17.84
C ASN A 401 2.27 -19.90 17.85
N ASP A 402 1.38 -19.07 17.35
CA ASP A 402 -0.07 -19.25 17.54
C ASP A 402 -0.92 -18.91 16.30
N VAL A 403 -0.31 -18.62 15.16
CA VAL A 403 -1.04 -18.41 13.91
C VAL A 403 -0.40 -19.20 12.77
N LEU A 404 -1.15 -20.09 12.15
CA LEU A 404 -0.74 -20.86 10.98
C LEU A 404 -1.56 -20.43 9.77
N THR A 405 -0.89 -19.99 8.71
CA THR A 405 -1.51 -19.66 7.43
C THR A 405 -1.10 -20.68 6.37
N VAL A 406 -2.07 -21.21 5.63
CA VAL A 406 -1.86 -22.15 4.52
C VAL A 406 -2.63 -21.69 3.30
N ILE A 407 -1.94 -21.56 2.18
CA ILE A 407 -2.53 -21.28 0.86
C ILE A 407 -2.24 -22.43 -0.09
N SER A 408 -3.11 -22.64 -1.09
CA SER A 408 -2.93 -23.70 -2.08
C SER A 408 -3.46 -23.32 -3.45
N LEU A 409 -2.73 -23.70 -4.50
CA LEU A 409 -3.12 -23.61 -5.91
C LEU A 409 -3.59 -24.95 -6.49
N ALA A 410 -3.73 -25.99 -5.66
CA ALA A 410 -4.19 -27.31 -6.08
C ALA A 410 -5.62 -27.24 -6.60
N GLU A 411 -5.88 -27.93 -7.71
CA GLU A 411 -7.23 -28.05 -8.29
C GLU A 411 -8.10 -29.03 -7.52
N ASN A 412 -7.47 -30.02 -6.92
CA ASN A 412 -8.10 -31.05 -6.07
C ASN A 412 -7.62 -30.86 -4.63
N ASN A 413 -8.33 -31.49 -3.70
CA ASN A 413 -7.92 -31.48 -2.31
C ASN A 413 -6.51 -32.06 -2.17
N VAL A 414 -5.62 -31.31 -1.51
CA VAL A 414 -4.25 -31.70 -1.20
C VAL A 414 -4.04 -31.74 0.30
N GLN A 415 -3.29 -32.74 0.76
CA GLN A 415 -2.87 -32.81 2.17
C GLN A 415 -1.53 -32.11 2.33
N VAL A 416 -1.51 -31.06 3.11
CA VAL A 416 -0.30 -30.31 3.46
C VAL A 416 0.21 -30.82 4.81
N THR A 417 1.38 -31.42 4.78
CA THR A 417 2.03 -31.94 6.00
C THR A 417 3.09 -30.93 6.46
N ILE A 418 2.99 -30.55 7.72
CA ILE A 418 3.84 -29.55 8.35
C ILE A 418 4.60 -30.23 9.51
N ASN A 419 5.93 -30.18 9.47
CA ASN A 419 6.74 -30.56 10.63
C ASN A 419 6.70 -29.44 11.66
N ASN A 420 6.12 -29.71 12.83
CA ASN A 420 5.92 -28.75 13.91
C ASN A 420 6.93 -28.99 15.05
N GLU A 421 8.22 -29.04 14.70
CA GLU A 421 9.31 -29.24 15.66
C GLU A 421 10.22 -28.00 15.75
N GLY A 422 11.06 -27.93 16.78
CA GLY A 422 12.08 -26.89 16.92
C GLY A 422 11.62 -25.60 17.60
N LYS A 423 12.43 -24.56 17.46
CA LYS A 423 12.21 -23.28 18.16
C LYS A 423 10.94 -22.55 17.72
N GLY A 424 10.47 -22.78 16.51
CA GLY A 424 9.34 -22.11 15.91
C GLY A 424 8.06 -22.92 15.88
N LYS A 425 7.94 -23.98 16.70
CA LYS A 425 6.73 -24.80 16.72
C LYS A 425 5.50 -24.01 17.16
N ILE A 426 4.36 -24.34 16.56
CA ILE A 426 3.05 -23.91 17.03
C ILE A 426 2.82 -24.49 18.44
N LYS A 427 2.33 -23.66 19.35
CA LYS A 427 2.04 -24.04 20.73
C LYS A 427 1.09 -25.24 20.80
N ASP A 428 1.22 -26.04 21.86
CA ASP A 428 0.32 -27.14 22.10
C ASP A 428 -1.12 -26.64 22.35
N GLY A 429 -2.10 -27.28 21.74
CA GLY A 429 -3.51 -26.92 21.89
C GLY A 429 -4.34 -27.23 20.64
N LYS A 430 -5.63 -26.92 20.72
CA LYS A 430 -6.56 -27.05 19.61
C LYS A 430 -6.56 -25.75 18.80
N TYR A 431 -6.47 -25.88 17.48
CA TYR A 431 -6.46 -24.78 16.51
C TYR A 431 -7.66 -24.89 15.58
N CYS A 432 -8.34 -23.78 15.31
CA CYS A 432 -9.47 -23.73 14.39
C CYS A 432 -9.27 -22.63 13.34
N ASN A 433 -9.80 -22.90 12.15
CA ASN A 433 -9.75 -21.97 11.03
C ASN A 433 -10.70 -20.77 11.25
N ILE A 434 -10.18 -19.55 11.18
CA ILE A 434 -10.97 -18.32 11.38
C ILE A 434 -12.09 -18.13 10.34
N PHE A 435 -11.98 -18.78 9.20
CA PHE A 435 -12.98 -18.69 8.12
C PHE A 435 -14.02 -19.82 8.18
N LYS A 436 -13.70 -20.91 8.89
CA LYS A 436 -14.55 -22.10 9.01
C LYS A 436 -14.31 -22.76 10.39
N HIS A 437 -15.06 -22.38 11.39
CA HIS A 437 -14.79 -22.70 12.81
C HIS A 437 -14.91 -24.18 13.16
N ASP A 438 -15.51 -25.02 12.32
CA ASP A 438 -15.54 -26.48 12.45
C ASP A 438 -14.32 -27.19 11.82
N ASP A 439 -13.50 -26.47 11.07
CA ASP A 439 -12.23 -26.95 10.53
C ASP A 439 -11.11 -26.75 11.56
N CYS A 440 -10.87 -27.78 12.38
CA CYS A 440 -9.94 -27.70 13.50
C CYS A 440 -8.99 -28.90 13.52
N PHE A 441 -7.83 -28.73 14.17
CA PHE A 441 -6.90 -29.81 14.50
C PHE A 441 -6.32 -29.60 15.91
N ASP A 442 -5.82 -30.68 16.52
CA ASP A 442 -4.97 -30.61 17.72
C ASP A 442 -3.50 -30.55 17.27
N SER A 443 -2.71 -29.67 17.91
CA SER A 443 -1.29 -29.52 17.59
C SER A 443 -0.54 -30.81 17.95
N ALA A 444 0.37 -31.20 17.06
CA ALA A 444 1.21 -32.39 17.21
C ALA A 444 2.59 -32.09 16.57
N GLU A 445 3.54 -33.03 16.72
CA GLU A 445 4.84 -32.95 16.01
C GLU A 445 4.69 -32.88 14.50
N THR A 446 3.63 -33.50 13.97
CA THR A 446 3.25 -33.41 12.57
C THR A 446 1.80 -32.93 12.47
N ILE A 447 1.57 -31.83 11.80
CA ILE A 447 0.24 -31.29 11.53
C ILE A 447 -0.12 -31.58 10.08
N THR A 448 -1.31 -32.10 9.84
CA THR A 448 -1.83 -32.32 8.48
C THR A 448 -3.06 -31.45 8.24
N VAL A 449 -3.00 -30.60 7.23
CA VAL A 449 -4.09 -29.71 6.80
C VAL A 449 -4.60 -30.17 5.46
N SER A 450 -5.90 -30.45 5.36
CA SER A 450 -6.55 -30.70 4.07
C SER A 450 -6.90 -29.37 3.40
N MET A 451 -6.29 -29.06 2.27
CA MET A 451 -6.56 -27.84 1.53
C MET A 451 -7.64 -28.06 0.47
N GLU A 452 -8.61 -27.19 0.49
CA GLU A 452 -9.62 -26.96 -0.55
C GLU A 452 -9.24 -25.69 -1.36
N LYS A 453 -10.12 -25.22 -2.23
CA LYS A 453 -9.91 -23.97 -2.99
C LYS A 453 -10.22 -22.71 -2.13
N ALA A 454 -9.79 -22.69 -0.89
CA ALA A 454 -9.99 -21.58 0.05
C ALA A 454 -8.75 -21.41 0.95
N PRO A 455 -8.36 -20.18 1.28
CA PRO A 455 -7.27 -19.94 2.22
C PRO A 455 -7.65 -20.41 3.61
N LYS A 456 -6.67 -20.88 4.38
CA LYS A 456 -6.87 -21.32 5.76
C LYS A 456 -5.92 -20.59 6.71
N VAL A 457 -6.50 -20.07 7.78
CA VAL A 457 -5.75 -19.44 8.86
C VAL A 457 -6.23 -20.04 10.18
N TYR A 458 -5.34 -20.74 10.84
CA TYR A 458 -5.64 -21.42 12.10
C TYR A 458 -5.04 -20.65 13.27
N ILE A 459 -5.85 -20.47 14.31
CA ILE A 459 -5.46 -19.85 15.58
C ILE A 459 -5.93 -20.73 16.73
N PRO A 460 -5.40 -20.56 17.97
CA PRO A 460 -5.91 -21.28 19.14
C PRO A 460 -7.43 -21.14 19.25
N SER A 461 -8.10 -22.26 19.50
CA SER A 461 -9.58 -22.32 19.51
C SER A 461 -10.23 -21.43 20.57
N ASP A 462 -9.52 -21.16 21.67
CA ASP A 462 -9.93 -20.23 22.74
C ASP A 462 -9.87 -18.75 22.33
N LYS A 463 -9.22 -18.45 21.21
CA LYS A 463 -9.14 -17.10 20.60
C LYS A 463 -10.16 -16.87 19.48
N ILE A 464 -10.87 -17.93 19.06
CA ILE A 464 -11.95 -17.79 18.07
C ILE A 464 -13.09 -16.96 18.68
N ASP A 465 -13.57 -16.01 17.91
CA ASP A 465 -14.73 -15.20 18.25
C ASP A 465 -15.94 -15.71 17.47
N ASN A 466 -16.96 -16.14 18.17
CA ASN A 466 -18.15 -16.73 17.55
C ASN A 466 -19.06 -15.69 16.88
N ASP A 467 -18.86 -14.40 17.19
CA ASP A 467 -19.63 -13.30 16.61
C ASP A 467 -18.99 -12.80 15.28
N TYR A 468 -17.84 -13.35 14.93
CA TYR A 468 -17.07 -13.04 13.70
C TYR A 468 -16.97 -14.25 12.75
#